data_a3d7868d945758808af2e315eca4fff8
#
_entry.id   a3d7868d945758808af2e315eca4fff8
#
_cell.length_a   1.000
_cell.length_b   1.000
_cell.length_c   1.000
_cell.angle_alpha   90.00
_cell.angle_beta   90.00
_cell.angle_gamma   90.00
#
_symmetry.space_group_name_H-M   'P 1'
#
loop_
_entity.id
_entity.type
_entity.pdbx_description
1 polymer ?
#
loop_
_entity_poly.entity_id
_entity_poly.type
_entity_poly.pdbx_seq_one_letter_code
_entity_poly.pdbx_strand_id
1 'polypeptide(L)'
;VSRGLGDVYKRQMLREGLMNGTGNGLFEPNGTLTRAMLVTILWRSEGKPAASAQTSFTDVPAGAYYAEAVRWAAANGVVKGVSSTEFGPSKNITRQELVTILWRLAAKKGLNTSNAGLTVPEFADRSQIAAWAAEAMSWGCTRGILTGKSANRVDPTGTATLSLIHISEPTRHS
;
A
#
# COMPACT_ATOMS: atom_id res chain seq x y z
N VAL A 1 0.96 -21.25 6.69
CA VAL A 1 0.70 -20.71 5.97
C VAL A 1 0.35 -19.28 6.01
N SER A 2 0.98 -18.52 6.87
CA SER A 2 0.78 -17.13 6.91
C SER A 2 1.16 -16.48 5.59
N ARG A 3 2.09 -17.14 4.79
CA ARG A 3 2.42 -16.60 3.58
C ARG A 3 1.27 -16.56 2.64
N GLY A 4 0.38 -17.49 2.70
CA GLY A 4 -0.77 -17.52 1.85
C GLY A 4 -1.68 -16.34 2.04
N LEU A 5 -1.71 -15.80 3.25
CA LEU A 5 -2.56 -14.67 3.52
C LEU A 5 -2.09 -13.43 2.77
N GLY A 6 -0.80 -13.17 2.77
CA GLY A 6 -0.26 -12.06 2.02
C GLY A 6 -0.46 -12.23 0.53
N ASP A 7 -0.26 -13.44 0.02
CA ASP A 7 -0.44 -13.71 -1.38
C ASP A 7 -1.89 -13.54 -1.81
N VAL A 8 -2.82 -14.01 -1.00
CA VAL A 8 -4.23 -13.86 -1.31
C VAL A 8 -4.61 -12.40 -1.36
N TYR A 9 -4.15 -11.63 -0.40
CA TYR A 9 -4.47 -10.21 -0.36
C TYR A 9 -3.90 -9.49 -1.56
N LYS A 10 -2.66 -9.78 -1.92
CA LYS A 10 -2.05 -9.14 -3.07
C LYS A 10 -2.75 -9.50 -4.36
N ARG A 11 -3.11 -10.77 -4.52
CA ARG A 11 -3.80 -11.20 -5.72
C ARG A 11 -5.16 -10.54 -5.84
N GLN A 12 -5.88 -10.46 -4.74
CA GLN A 12 -7.17 -9.83 -4.75
C GLN A 12 -7.05 -8.36 -5.11
N MET A 13 -6.08 -7.68 -4.53
CA MET A 13 -5.87 -6.28 -4.81
C MET A 13 -5.54 -6.06 -6.28
N LEU A 14 -4.65 -6.89 -6.83
CA LEU A 14 -4.33 -6.79 -8.23
C LEU A 14 -5.54 -7.04 -9.10
N ARG A 15 -6.26 -8.12 -8.82
CA ARG A 15 -7.38 -8.46 -9.64
C ARG A 15 -8.43 -7.37 -9.65
N GLU A 16 -8.81 -6.90 -8.48
CA GLU A 16 -9.90 -5.97 -8.41
C GLU A 16 -9.47 -4.55 -8.72
N GLY A 17 -8.32 -4.16 -8.28
CA GLY A 17 -7.84 -2.82 -8.54
C GLY A 17 -7.40 -2.61 -9.96
N LEU A 18 -6.61 -3.55 -10.48
CA LEU A 18 -6.08 -3.39 -11.81
C LEU A 18 -7.04 -3.77 -12.90
N MET A 19 -7.79 -4.84 -12.70
CA MET A 19 -8.67 -5.28 -13.74
C MET A 19 -9.87 -4.38 -13.92
N ASN A 20 -10.23 -3.65 -12.90
CA ASN A 20 -11.29 -2.70 -13.05
C ASN A 20 -10.82 -1.45 -13.76
N GLY A 21 -9.56 -1.50 -14.18
CA GLY A 21 -9.05 -0.53 -15.08
C GLY A 21 -9.15 0.88 -14.64
N THR A 22 -8.12 1.47 -14.32
CA THR A 22 -8.10 2.88 -14.21
C THR A 22 -7.64 3.46 -15.50
N GLY A 23 -7.25 2.59 -16.41
CA GLY A 23 -6.88 2.98 -17.72
C GLY A 23 -5.72 3.95 -17.79
N ASN A 24 -5.44 4.38 -18.95
CA ASN A 24 -4.59 5.50 -19.16
C ASN A 24 -3.19 5.43 -18.56
N GLY A 25 -2.57 4.32 -18.66
CA GLY A 25 -1.18 4.21 -18.25
C GLY A 25 -0.94 4.19 -16.76
N LEU A 26 -2.00 4.10 -15.97
CA LEU A 26 -1.82 4.02 -14.54
C LEU A 26 -1.17 2.73 -14.12
N PHE A 27 -1.10 1.74 -15.00
CA PHE A 27 -0.64 0.44 -14.60
C PHE A 27 0.64 0.02 -15.25
N GLU A 28 1.51 0.93 -15.53
CA GLU A 28 2.83 0.56 -15.96
C GLU A 28 3.57 -0.06 -14.78
N PRO A 29 3.98 -1.32 -14.88
CA PRO A 29 4.54 -2.01 -13.72
C PRO A 29 5.77 -1.34 -13.13
N ASN A 30 6.58 -0.71 -13.96
CA ASN A 30 7.77 -0.04 -13.49
C ASN A 30 7.59 1.45 -13.30
N GLY A 31 6.38 1.94 -13.48
CA GLY A 31 6.10 3.34 -13.27
C GLY A 31 5.98 3.66 -11.78
N THR A 32 6.24 4.89 -11.43
CA THR A 32 6.10 5.29 -10.04
C THR A 32 4.64 5.31 -9.64
N LEU A 33 4.39 5.05 -8.38
CA LEU A 33 3.06 5.00 -7.85
C LEU A 33 2.83 6.23 -7.00
N THR A 34 1.83 7.02 -7.35
CA THR A 34 1.50 8.19 -6.52
C THR A 34 0.55 7.80 -5.40
N ARG A 35 0.43 8.66 -4.44
CA ARG A 35 -0.48 8.42 -3.32
C ARG A 35 -1.91 8.28 -3.80
N ALA A 36 -2.32 9.13 -4.77
CA ALA A 36 -3.68 9.04 -5.33
C ALA A 36 -3.91 7.72 -6.04
N MET A 37 -2.93 7.25 -6.78
CA MET A 37 -3.05 5.98 -7.49
C MET A 37 -3.21 4.83 -6.51
N LEU A 38 -2.41 4.81 -5.47
CA LEU A 38 -2.48 3.71 -4.51
C LEU A 38 -3.84 3.66 -3.82
N VAL A 39 -4.33 4.78 -3.30
CA VAL A 39 -5.60 4.73 -2.60
C VAL A 39 -6.73 4.38 -3.55
N THR A 40 -6.63 4.76 -4.82
CA THR A 40 -7.65 4.42 -5.79
C THR A 40 -7.66 2.92 -6.08
N ILE A 41 -6.48 2.32 -6.19
CA ILE A 41 -6.38 0.87 -6.39
C ILE A 41 -6.99 0.14 -5.18
N LEU A 42 -6.65 0.57 -3.98
CA LEU A 42 -7.15 -0.09 -2.78
C LEU A 42 -8.66 0.08 -2.65
N TRP A 43 -9.16 1.27 -2.93
CA TRP A 43 -10.59 1.55 -2.88
C TRP A 43 -11.36 0.66 -3.86
N ARG A 44 -10.81 0.50 -5.06
CA ARG A 44 -11.45 -0.37 -6.05
C ARG A 44 -11.40 -1.82 -5.64
N SER A 45 -10.31 -2.25 -5.06
CA SER A 45 -10.20 -3.64 -4.61
C SER A 45 -11.17 -3.96 -3.48
N GLU A 46 -11.60 -2.92 -2.75
CA GLU A 46 -12.55 -3.11 -1.66
C GLU A 46 -14.00 -2.94 -2.13
N GLY A 47 -14.23 -2.83 -3.43
CA GLY A 47 -15.57 -2.71 -3.96
C GLY A 47 -16.09 -1.30 -4.07
N LYS A 48 -15.22 -0.32 -4.05
CA LYS A 48 -15.57 1.09 -4.18
C LYS A 48 -16.56 1.53 -3.10
N PRO A 49 -16.26 1.31 -1.82
CA PRO A 49 -17.20 1.67 -0.76
C PRO A 49 -17.47 3.17 -0.74
N ALA A 50 -18.70 3.53 -0.48
CA ALA A 50 -19.06 4.94 -0.41
C ALA A 50 -18.42 5.58 0.83
N ALA A 51 -18.02 6.84 0.70
CA ALA A 51 -17.44 7.57 1.80
C ALA A 51 -18.32 8.75 2.11
N SER A 52 -18.93 8.73 3.28
CA SER A 52 -19.81 9.80 3.68
C SER A 52 -19.06 10.95 4.36
N ALA A 53 -17.90 10.66 4.90
CA ALA A 53 -17.17 11.68 5.64
C ALA A 53 -16.45 12.62 4.68
N GLN A 54 -16.42 13.88 5.02
CA GLN A 54 -15.63 14.84 4.28
C GLN A 54 -14.22 14.88 4.87
N THR A 55 -13.28 15.34 4.07
CA THR A 55 -11.92 15.53 4.56
C THR A 55 -11.58 17.02 4.53
N SER A 56 -10.54 17.37 5.25
CA SER A 56 -10.07 18.74 5.27
C SER A 56 -9.01 19.01 4.21
N PHE A 57 -8.78 18.05 3.32
CA PHE A 57 -7.70 18.18 2.34
C PHE A 57 -8.09 19.18 1.25
N THR A 58 -7.32 20.24 1.15
CA THR A 58 -7.60 21.28 0.17
C THR A 58 -7.07 20.95 -1.20
N ASP A 59 -6.18 19.96 -1.29
CA ASP A 59 -5.57 19.57 -2.56
C ASP A 59 -6.25 18.36 -3.20
N VAL A 60 -7.48 18.04 -2.78
CA VAL A 60 -8.25 16.94 -3.35
C VAL A 60 -9.54 17.54 -3.91
N PRO A 61 -9.55 17.91 -5.21
CA PRO A 61 -10.77 18.49 -5.80
C PRO A 61 -11.88 17.45 -5.85
N ALA A 62 -13.10 17.92 -5.65
CA ALA A 62 -14.24 17.01 -5.57
C ALA A 62 -14.45 16.19 -6.84
N GLY A 63 -14.05 16.71 -7.99
CA GLY A 63 -14.20 15.99 -9.24
C GLY A 63 -13.03 15.10 -9.63
N ALA A 64 -12.00 15.01 -8.79
CA ALA A 64 -10.84 14.20 -9.13
C ALA A 64 -11.22 12.71 -9.07
N TYR A 65 -10.57 11.91 -9.92
CA TYR A 65 -10.87 10.47 -9.99
C TYR A 65 -10.61 9.77 -8.66
N TYR A 66 -9.73 10.33 -7.84
CA TYR A 66 -9.33 9.75 -6.56
C TYR A 66 -10.08 10.36 -5.37
N ALA A 67 -10.99 11.30 -5.61
CA ALA A 67 -11.58 12.05 -4.50
C ALA A 67 -12.31 11.14 -3.50
N GLU A 68 -13.13 10.25 -4.00
CA GLU A 68 -13.87 9.38 -3.09
C GLU A 68 -12.96 8.34 -2.44
N ALA A 69 -11.97 7.86 -3.18
CA ALA A 69 -11.02 6.92 -2.61
C ALA A 69 -10.26 7.56 -1.45
N VAL A 70 -9.86 8.82 -1.60
CA VAL A 70 -9.17 9.54 -0.53
C VAL A 70 -10.07 9.70 0.69
N ARG A 71 -11.33 10.08 0.46
CA ARG A 71 -12.27 10.23 1.58
C ARG A 71 -12.46 8.90 2.32
N TRP A 72 -12.63 7.83 1.56
CA TRP A 72 -12.77 6.51 2.15
C TRP A 72 -11.53 6.11 2.96
N ALA A 73 -10.35 6.29 2.38
CA ALA A 73 -9.13 5.86 3.03
C ALA A 73 -8.86 6.67 4.31
N ALA A 74 -9.12 7.96 4.26
CA ALA A 74 -8.93 8.81 5.44
C ALA A 74 -9.93 8.48 6.53
N ALA A 75 -11.19 8.28 6.15
CA ALA A 75 -12.24 7.99 7.13
C ALA A 75 -12.00 6.66 7.83
N ASN A 76 -11.35 5.73 7.15
CA ASN A 76 -11.08 4.42 7.72
C ASN A 76 -9.68 4.29 8.31
N GLY A 77 -8.95 5.37 8.40
CA GLY A 77 -7.62 5.32 9.01
C GLY A 77 -6.58 4.59 8.19
N VAL A 78 -6.86 4.35 6.91
CA VAL A 78 -5.93 3.63 6.04
C VAL A 78 -4.79 4.55 5.62
N VAL A 79 -5.09 5.82 5.44
CA VAL A 79 -4.09 6.78 5.00
C VAL A 79 -4.26 8.08 5.78
N LYS A 80 -3.17 8.79 5.93
CA LYS A 80 -3.19 10.11 6.53
C LYS A 80 -2.66 11.11 5.51
N GLY A 81 -2.96 12.36 5.71
CA GLY A 81 -2.42 13.40 4.85
C GLY A 81 -0.94 13.62 5.09
N VAL A 82 -0.30 14.34 4.18
CA VAL A 82 1.07 14.78 4.40
C VAL A 82 1.08 15.94 5.41
N SER A 83 -0.08 16.57 5.59
CA SER A 83 -0.29 17.55 6.65
C SER A 83 -1.76 17.47 7.04
N SER A 84 -2.19 18.34 7.94
CA SER A 84 -3.59 18.36 8.35
C SER A 84 -4.52 18.81 7.24
N THR A 85 -3.99 19.51 6.24
CA THR A 85 -4.82 20.08 5.19
C THR A 85 -4.44 19.59 3.78
N GLU A 86 -3.39 18.81 3.65
CA GLU A 86 -2.96 18.34 2.34
C GLU A 86 -2.78 16.85 2.32
N PHE A 87 -3.35 16.23 1.32
CA PHE A 87 -3.19 14.80 1.12
C PHE A 87 -1.94 14.45 0.31
N GLY A 88 -1.55 15.30 -0.61
CA GLY A 88 -0.41 15.05 -1.49
C GLY A 88 -0.71 14.05 -2.58
N PRO A 89 -1.79 14.22 -3.36
CA PRO A 89 -2.20 13.17 -4.32
C PRO A 89 -1.15 12.86 -5.38
N SER A 90 -0.37 13.85 -5.78
CA SER A 90 0.62 13.66 -6.83
C SER A 90 1.98 13.24 -6.32
N LYS A 91 2.14 13.14 -5.01
CA LYS A 91 3.42 12.72 -4.47
C LYS A 91 3.63 11.24 -4.70
N ASN A 92 4.84 10.87 -5.08
CA ASN A 92 5.17 9.46 -5.22
C ASN A 92 5.19 8.82 -3.84
N ILE A 93 4.67 7.61 -3.76
CA ILE A 93 4.62 6.93 -2.48
C ILE A 93 5.93 6.19 -2.27
N THR A 94 6.45 6.20 -1.06
CA THR A 94 7.68 5.46 -0.75
C THR A 94 7.33 4.03 -0.38
N ARG A 95 8.35 3.17 -0.40
CA ARG A 95 8.14 1.76 -0.09
C ARG A 95 7.62 1.59 1.33
N GLN A 96 8.15 2.33 2.31
CA GLN A 96 7.64 2.21 3.67
C GLN A 96 6.23 2.78 3.81
N GLU A 97 5.89 3.81 3.05
CA GLU A 97 4.53 4.33 3.07
C GLU A 97 3.55 3.32 2.50
N LEU A 98 3.92 2.70 1.39
CA LEU A 98 3.06 1.69 0.78
C LEU A 98 2.78 0.55 1.75
N VAL A 99 3.81 0.03 2.36
CA VAL A 99 3.66 -1.09 3.28
C VAL A 99 2.84 -0.69 4.51
N THR A 100 3.03 0.54 4.99
CA THR A 100 2.27 1.02 6.15
C THR A 100 0.78 1.14 5.82
N ILE A 101 0.47 1.61 4.62
CA ILE A 101 -0.94 1.72 4.20
C ILE A 101 -1.56 0.32 4.08
N LEU A 102 -0.84 -0.63 3.50
CA LEU A 102 -1.34 -1.99 3.39
C LEU A 102 -1.52 -2.62 4.77
N TRP A 103 -0.62 -2.35 5.69
CA TRP A 103 -0.70 -2.86 7.05
C TRP A 103 -1.94 -2.33 7.77
N ARG A 104 -2.21 -1.04 7.62
CA ARG A 104 -3.40 -0.44 8.23
C ARG A 104 -4.67 -1.02 7.65
N LEU A 105 -4.68 -1.23 6.34
CA LEU A 105 -5.86 -1.80 5.70
C LEU A 105 -6.05 -3.24 6.13
N ALA A 106 -4.98 -4.01 6.24
CA ALA A 106 -5.07 -5.39 6.70
C ALA A 106 -5.63 -5.46 8.11
N ALA A 107 -5.18 -4.57 9.00
CA ALA A 107 -5.69 -4.52 10.35
C ALA A 107 -7.18 -4.17 10.36
N LYS A 108 -7.58 -3.25 9.51
CA LYS A 108 -8.98 -2.89 9.43
C LYS A 108 -9.83 -4.07 8.96
N LYS A 109 -9.30 -4.91 8.12
CA LYS A 109 -10.03 -6.06 7.62
C LYS A 109 -10.00 -7.24 8.60
N GLY A 110 -9.36 -7.07 9.74
CA GLY A 110 -9.30 -8.12 10.74
C GLY A 110 -8.23 -9.17 10.49
N LEU A 111 -7.31 -8.91 9.58
CA LEU A 111 -6.24 -9.85 9.32
C LEU A 111 -5.19 -9.76 10.42
N ASN A 112 -4.46 -10.85 10.61
CA ASN A 112 -3.43 -10.87 11.62
C ASN A 112 -2.24 -10.03 11.19
N THR A 113 -2.01 -8.93 11.87
CA THR A 113 -0.90 -8.03 11.57
C THR A 113 0.19 -8.10 12.64
N SER A 114 0.11 -9.06 13.56
CA SER A 114 1.09 -9.18 14.62
C SER A 114 2.36 -9.83 14.12
N ASN A 115 3.50 -9.40 14.63
CA ASN A 115 4.78 -10.03 14.35
C ASN A 115 5.22 -10.97 15.48
N ALA A 116 4.35 -11.19 16.45
CA ALA A 116 4.70 -12.01 17.60
C ALA A 116 5.02 -13.43 17.16
N GLY A 117 6.11 -13.96 17.63
CA GLY A 117 6.53 -15.31 17.30
C GLY A 117 7.17 -15.48 15.93
N LEU A 118 7.35 -14.40 15.21
CA LEU A 118 7.96 -14.47 13.88
C LEU A 118 9.37 -13.89 13.91
N THR A 119 10.23 -14.45 13.06
CA THR A 119 11.56 -13.94 12.91
C THR A 119 11.52 -12.80 11.91
N VAL A 120 11.92 -11.62 12.34
CA VAL A 120 11.94 -10.46 11.47
C VAL A 120 13.32 -10.37 10.84
N PRO A 121 13.43 -10.32 9.51
CA PRO A 121 14.73 -10.20 8.89
C PRO A 121 15.43 -8.91 9.28
N GLU A 122 16.75 -8.97 9.36
CA GLU A 122 17.52 -7.78 9.64
C GLU A 122 18.02 -7.22 8.34
N PHE A 123 17.88 -5.92 8.17
CA PHE A 123 18.30 -5.25 6.96
C PHE A 123 19.37 -4.22 7.26
N ALA A 124 20.29 -4.08 6.32
CA ALA A 124 21.41 -3.16 6.48
C ALA A 124 20.95 -1.72 6.63
N ASP A 125 19.83 -1.38 6.01
CA ASP A 125 19.30 -0.02 6.04
C ASP A 125 18.13 0.15 7.01
N ARG A 126 18.03 -0.71 8.02
CA ARG A 126 16.92 -0.62 8.96
C ARG A 126 16.86 0.72 9.68
N SER A 127 18.00 1.39 9.84
CA SER A 127 18.01 2.68 10.50
C SER A 127 17.29 3.76 9.69
N GLN A 128 17.04 3.51 8.42
CA GLN A 128 16.33 4.46 7.57
C GLN A 128 14.82 4.26 7.65
N ILE A 129 14.35 3.23 8.33
CA ILE A 129 12.92 2.99 8.48
C ILE A 129 12.38 3.97 9.52
N ALA A 130 11.35 4.71 9.16
CA ALA A 130 10.74 5.65 10.08
C ALA A 130 10.09 4.90 11.24
N ALA A 131 10.07 5.53 12.41
CA ALA A 131 9.50 4.88 13.59
C ALA A 131 8.05 4.46 13.36
N TRP A 132 7.28 5.30 12.64
CA TRP A 132 5.88 4.99 12.38
C TRP A 132 5.69 3.83 11.40
N ALA A 133 6.75 3.44 10.70
CA ALA A 133 6.66 2.36 9.72
C ALA A 133 7.31 1.07 10.20
N ALA A 134 7.94 1.09 11.36
CA ALA A 134 8.77 -0.04 11.79
C ALA A 134 7.98 -1.34 11.87
N GLU A 135 6.82 -1.29 12.50
CA GLU A 135 6.03 -2.49 12.67
C GLU A 135 5.44 -2.96 11.36
N ALA A 136 4.99 -2.04 10.53
CA ALA A 136 4.45 -2.38 9.23
C ALA A 136 5.51 -2.99 8.33
N MET A 137 6.73 -2.47 8.37
CA MET A 137 7.82 -3.02 7.57
C MET A 137 8.16 -4.43 7.99
N SER A 138 8.18 -4.69 9.30
CA SER A 138 8.40 -6.04 9.80
C SER A 138 7.29 -6.98 9.33
N TRP A 139 6.06 -6.51 9.42
CA TRP A 139 4.92 -7.29 8.96
C TRP A 139 5.03 -7.59 7.46
N GLY A 140 5.35 -6.59 6.67
CA GLY A 140 5.45 -6.77 5.22
C GLY A 140 6.53 -7.77 4.83
N CYS A 141 7.67 -7.72 5.51
CA CYS A 141 8.76 -8.63 5.22
C CYS A 141 8.45 -10.05 5.65
N THR A 142 7.87 -10.23 6.84
CA THR A 142 7.58 -11.58 7.33
C THR A 142 6.46 -12.24 6.55
N ARG A 143 5.56 -11.45 5.93
CA ARG A 143 4.47 -12.00 5.14
C ARG A 143 4.80 -12.11 3.66
N GLY A 144 6.00 -11.72 3.25
CA GLY A 144 6.37 -11.78 1.85
C GLY A 144 5.75 -10.73 0.97
N ILE A 145 5.15 -9.70 1.59
CA ILE A 145 4.57 -8.60 0.83
C ILE A 145 5.65 -7.69 0.30
N LEU A 146 6.70 -7.51 1.09
CA LEU A 146 7.82 -6.67 0.71
C LEU A 146 9.07 -7.54 0.69
N THR A 147 9.77 -7.54 -0.43
CA THR A 147 11.04 -8.25 -0.53
C THR A 147 12.16 -7.23 -0.57
N GLY A 148 13.32 -7.66 -0.16
CA GLY A 148 14.48 -6.79 -0.21
C GLY A 148 14.86 -6.46 -1.64
N LYS A 149 15.41 -5.27 -1.82
CA LYS A 149 15.81 -4.86 -3.16
C LYS A 149 17.13 -5.46 -3.56
N SER A 150 18.09 -5.44 -2.70
CA SER A 150 19.40 -5.99 -2.99
C SER A 150 20.20 -6.02 -1.71
N ALA A 151 21.21 -6.83 -1.68
CA ALA A 151 22.21 -6.81 -0.59
C ALA A 151 21.62 -6.55 0.79
N ASN A 152 20.55 -7.24 1.10
CA ASN A 152 19.97 -7.14 2.43
C ASN A 152 19.42 -5.75 2.75
N ARG A 153 18.85 -5.08 1.77
CA ARG A 153 18.27 -3.75 1.96
C ARG A 153 16.81 -3.75 1.55
N VAL A 154 15.98 -3.02 2.30
CA VAL A 154 14.56 -2.87 1.97
C VAL A 154 14.26 -1.55 1.29
N ASP A 155 15.17 -0.59 1.36
CA ASP A 155 15.03 0.71 0.71
C ASP A 155 13.71 1.41 1.11
N PRO A 156 13.55 1.71 2.39
CA PRO A 156 12.25 2.21 2.87
C PRO A 156 11.85 3.55 2.29
N THR A 157 12.81 4.40 1.99
CA THR A 157 12.53 5.73 1.46
C THR A 157 12.54 5.77 -0.07
N GLY A 158 12.86 4.66 -0.72
CA GLY A 158 12.81 4.61 -2.17
C GLY A 158 11.39 4.65 -2.66
N THR A 159 11.21 5.10 -3.90
CA THR A 159 9.89 5.21 -4.49
C THR A 159 9.32 3.82 -4.77
N ALA A 160 8.08 3.61 -4.39
CA ALA A 160 7.40 2.36 -4.68
C ALA A 160 6.90 2.36 -6.12
N THR A 161 6.86 1.19 -6.72
CA THR A 161 6.31 1.02 -8.05
C THR A 161 5.21 -0.02 -7.99
N LEU A 162 4.41 -0.09 -9.03
CA LEU A 162 3.35 -1.07 -9.08
C LEU A 162 3.91 -2.48 -9.07
N SER A 163 5.12 -2.69 -9.56
CA SER A 163 5.75 -4.00 -9.56
C SER A 163 5.98 -4.52 -8.15
N LEU A 164 6.07 -3.64 -7.16
CA LEU A 164 6.21 -4.08 -5.79
C LEU A 164 4.99 -4.91 -5.38
N ILE A 165 3.83 -4.54 -5.86
CA ILE A 165 2.60 -5.28 -5.59
C ILE A 165 2.57 -6.56 -6.42
N HIS A 166 3.05 -6.49 -7.66
CA HIS A 166 3.03 -7.64 -8.54
C HIS A 166 4.02 -8.72 -8.19
N ILE A 167 5.10 -8.37 -7.57
CA ILE A 167 6.16 -9.30 -7.34
C ILE A 167 5.79 -10.56 -6.69
N SER A 168 4.82 -10.56 -5.87
CA SER A 168 4.52 -11.76 -5.15
C SER A 168 3.64 -12.71 -5.89
N GLU A 169 3.31 -12.41 -7.13
CA GLU A 169 2.50 -13.33 -7.85
C GLU A 169 3.31 -14.55 -8.06
N PRO A 170 3.00 -15.66 -7.45
CA PRO A 170 3.83 -16.81 -7.56
C PRO A 170 3.76 -17.32 -8.94
N THR A 171 4.88 -17.77 -9.36
CA THR A 171 4.91 -18.33 -10.60
C THR A 171 4.15 -19.53 -10.55
N ARG A 172 3.32 -19.79 -11.35
CA ARG A 172 2.61 -20.87 -11.30
C ARG A 172 3.24 -21.87 -11.90
N HIS A 173 3.83 -22.57 -11.58
CA HIS A 173 4.42 -23.58 -12.20
C HIS A 173 3.62 -24.58 -12.15
N SER A 174 3.00 -24.73 -12.18
CA SER A 174 2.34 -25.79 -12.15
C SER A 174 2.49 -26.52 -12.57
#